data_d2563055cd36feb47db1964504f335a3
#
_entry.id   d2563055cd36feb47db1964504f335a3
#
_cell.length_a   1.000
_cell.length_b   1.000
_cell.length_c   1.000
_cell.angle_alpha   90.00
_cell.angle_beta   90.00
_cell.angle_gamma   90.00
#
_symmetry.space_group_name_H-M   'P 1'
#
loop_
_entity.id
_entity.type
_entity.pdbx_description
1 polymer ?
#
loop_
_entity_poly.entity_id
_entity_poly.type
_entity_poly.pdbx_seq_one_letter_code
_entity_poly.pdbx_strand_id
1 'polypeptide(L)'
;MHDTCAPLNDAVKQGDSWLAQNLPAILNSQAYKNGGMVFITWDEGEGGDGPIGLIVLSPEAKGGGYANTIHYTHSSLLRTLQEVFGVSPLLGDAAQATDLSDLFKTFP
;
A
#
# COMPACT_ATOMS: atom_id res chain seq x y z
N MET A 1 4.96 8.89 -9.04
CA MET A 1 6.26 9.24 -9.61
C MET A 1 6.05 10.43 -10.48
N HIS A 2 6.48 11.59 -10.00
CA HIS A 2 6.38 12.82 -10.76
C HIS A 2 7.19 12.74 -12.05
N ASP A 3 6.82 13.57 -13.02
CA ASP A 3 7.40 13.76 -14.35
C ASP A 3 8.93 13.90 -14.42
N THR A 4 9.59 13.99 -13.26
CA THR A 4 11.05 14.04 -13.18
C THR A 4 11.74 12.73 -13.57
N CYS A 5 10.98 11.66 -13.73
CA CYS A 5 11.61 10.38 -14.04
C CYS A 5 12.00 10.21 -15.49
N ALA A 6 11.51 11.01 -16.42
CA ALA A 6 12.11 11.25 -17.72
C ALA A 6 11.10 11.80 -18.74
N PRO A 7 11.40 12.87 -19.39
CA PRO A 7 10.64 13.32 -20.56
C PRO A 7 10.75 12.38 -21.78
N LEU A 8 11.49 11.29 -21.67
CA LEU A 8 11.78 10.36 -22.76
C LEU A 8 11.43 8.89 -22.48
N ASN A 9 10.97 8.55 -21.28
CA ASN A 9 10.64 7.17 -20.91
C ASN A 9 9.23 7.08 -20.31
N ASP A 10 8.55 6.00 -20.62
CA ASP A 10 7.29 5.63 -20.00
C ASP A 10 7.48 5.48 -18.48
N ALA A 11 6.93 6.41 -17.71
CA ALA A 11 7.07 6.46 -16.25
C ALA A 11 6.47 5.20 -15.58
N VAL A 12 5.39 4.66 -16.13
CA VAL A 12 4.77 3.42 -15.65
C VAL A 12 5.71 2.26 -15.83
N LYS A 13 6.31 2.12 -17.00
CA LYS A 13 7.31 1.07 -17.29
C LYS A 13 8.53 1.20 -16.39
N GLN A 14 8.95 2.40 -16.08
CA GLN A 14 10.09 2.63 -15.18
C GLN A 14 9.76 2.18 -13.75
N GLY A 15 8.57 2.51 -13.24
CA GLY A 15 8.08 2.05 -11.94
C GLY A 15 7.94 0.53 -11.87
N ASP A 16 7.35 -0.08 -12.88
CA ASP A 16 7.22 -1.53 -13.01
C ASP A 16 8.58 -2.22 -13.02
N SER A 17 9.53 -1.71 -13.80
CA SER A 17 10.89 -2.25 -13.86
C SER A 17 11.61 -2.13 -12.51
N TRP A 18 11.42 -1.02 -11.80
CA TRP A 18 12.00 -0.85 -10.46
C TRP A 18 11.42 -1.86 -9.47
N LEU A 19 10.09 -2.04 -9.48
CA LEU A 19 9.42 -3.05 -8.64
C LEU A 19 9.91 -4.46 -8.98
N ALA A 20 10.00 -4.81 -10.26
CA ALA A 20 10.47 -6.12 -10.69
C ALA A 20 11.90 -6.42 -10.20
N GLN A 21 12.76 -5.41 -10.12
CA GLN A 21 14.14 -5.56 -9.65
C GLN A 21 14.26 -5.61 -8.12
N ASN A 22 13.46 -4.83 -7.40
CA ASN A 22 13.67 -4.62 -5.96
C ASN A 22 12.71 -5.41 -5.08
N LEU A 23 11.46 -5.60 -5.52
CA LEU A 23 10.45 -6.28 -4.73
C LEU A 23 10.83 -7.72 -4.34
N PRO A 24 11.46 -8.53 -5.21
CA PRO A 24 11.86 -9.89 -4.84
C PRO A 24 12.77 -9.96 -3.60
N ALA A 25 13.68 -9.00 -3.42
CA ALA A 25 14.54 -8.96 -2.25
C ALA A 25 13.75 -8.69 -0.96
N ILE A 26 12.75 -7.81 -1.02
CA ILE A 26 11.86 -7.50 0.10
C ILE A 26 11.01 -8.74 0.45
N LEU A 27 10.37 -9.36 -0.53
CA LEU A 27 9.52 -10.54 -0.34
C LEU A 27 10.30 -11.78 0.14
N ASN A 28 11.59 -11.86 -0.17
CA ASN A 28 12.46 -12.92 0.32
C ASN A 28 13.06 -12.65 1.71
N SER A 29 12.88 -11.46 2.25
CA SER A 29 13.40 -11.10 3.58
C SER A 29 12.72 -11.91 4.69
N GLN A 30 13.44 -12.10 5.79
CA GLN A 30 12.87 -12.74 6.98
C GLN A 30 11.75 -11.91 7.59
N ALA A 31 11.86 -10.59 7.54
CA ALA A 31 10.83 -9.68 8.02
C ALA A 31 9.48 -9.90 7.28
N TYR A 32 9.52 -10.00 5.96
CA TYR A 32 8.31 -10.28 5.19
C TYR A 32 7.75 -11.67 5.50
N LYS A 33 8.61 -12.70 5.53
CA LYS A 33 8.18 -14.09 5.81
C LYS A 33 7.59 -14.28 7.21
N ASN A 34 7.97 -13.43 8.15
CA ASN A 34 7.43 -13.43 9.52
C ASN A 34 6.17 -12.54 9.68
N GLY A 35 5.36 -12.41 8.65
CA GLY A 35 4.11 -11.64 8.69
C GLY A 35 4.27 -10.18 8.27
N GLY A 36 5.39 -9.81 7.65
CA GLY A 36 5.59 -8.45 7.16
C GLY A 36 4.57 -8.05 6.10
N MET A 37 4.29 -6.75 6.02
CA MET A 37 3.36 -6.16 5.07
C MET A 37 4.10 -5.20 4.13
N VAL A 38 3.78 -5.26 2.85
CA VAL A 38 4.25 -4.30 1.84
C VAL A 38 3.04 -3.62 1.25
N PHE A 39 3.02 -2.30 1.30
CA PHE A 39 2.01 -1.47 0.66
C PHE A 39 2.65 -0.75 -0.53
N ILE A 40 2.04 -0.88 -1.70
CA ILE A 40 2.44 -0.15 -2.91
C ILE A 40 1.29 0.78 -3.26
N THR A 41 1.54 2.07 -3.20
CA THR A 41 0.55 3.10 -3.49
C THR A 41 1.24 4.34 -4.04
N TRP A 42 0.48 5.31 -4.50
CA TRP A 42 0.98 6.62 -4.91
C TRP A 42 0.16 7.72 -4.27
N ASP A 43 0.70 8.92 -4.33
CA ASP A 43 0.22 10.08 -3.59
C ASP A 43 -1.10 10.63 -4.13
N GLU A 44 -1.24 10.73 -5.46
CA GLU A 44 -2.41 11.33 -6.09
C GLU A 44 -2.69 10.76 -7.49
N GLY A 45 -3.88 11.01 -8.00
CA GLY A 45 -4.26 10.76 -9.39
C GLY A 45 -3.93 11.97 -10.28
N GLU A 46 -3.56 11.73 -11.53
CA GLU A 46 -3.37 12.80 -12.48
C GLU A 46 -4.71 13.48 -12.81
N GLY A 47 -4.76 14.80 -12.64
CA GLY A 47 -5.89 15.62 -13.08
C GLY A 47 -7.08 15.69 -12.11
N GLY A 48 -6.93 15.37 -10.83
CA GLY A 48 -7.97 15.59 -9.81
C GLY A 48 -8.15 14.43 -8.84
N ASP A 49 -9.30 14.36 -8.19
CA ASP A 49 -9.63 13.42 -7.12
C ASP A 49 -9.92 11.98 -7.61
N GLY A 50 -9.24 11.55 -8.65
CA GLY A 50 -9.35 10.19 -9.16
C GLY A 50 -8.83 9.17 -8.14
N PRO A 51 -9.33 7.92 -8.20
CA PRO A 51 -8.85 6.88 -7.30
C PRO A 51 -7.38 6.60 -7.56
N ILE A 52 -6.62 6.48 -6.47
CA ILE A 52 -5.24 5.98 -6.48
C ILE A 52 -5.21 4.47 -6.28
N GLY A 53 -4.18 3.81 -6.79
CA GLY A 53 -4.01 2.38 -6.60
C GLY A 53 -3.43 2.06 -5.22
N LEU A 54 -3.84 0.91 -4.69
CA LEU A 54 -3.26 0.30 -3.51
C LEU A 54 -3.10 -1.20 -3.74
N ILE A 55 -1.88 -1.69 -3.59
CA ILE A 55 -1.58 -3.13 -3.61
C ILE A 55 -1.03 -3.50 -2.25
N VAL A 56 -1.57 -4.56 -1.66
CA VAL A 56 -1.11 -5.10 -0.38
C VAL A 56 -0.52 -6.49 -0.61
N LEU A 57 0.73 -6.67 -0.19
CA LEU A 57 1.42 -7.96 -0.22
C LEU A 57 1.78 -8.35 1.21
N SER A 58 1.35 -9.51 1.65
CA SER A 58 1.68 -10.08 2.95
C SER A 58 1.36 -11.58 2.94
N PRO A 59 2.06 -12.42 3.71
CA PRO A 59 1.62 -13.79 3.98
C PRO A 59 0.21 -13.85 4.60
N GLU A 60 -0.16 -12.82 5.36
CA GLU A 60 -1.45 -12.68 6.04
C GLU A 60 -2.54 -12.04 5.17
N ALA A 61 -2.21 -11.52 4.00
CA ALA A 61 -3.20 -10.97 3.07
C ALA A 61 -4.10 -12.07 2.52
N LYS A 62 -5.36 -11.73 2.21
CA LYS A 62 -6.31 -12.65 1.57
C LYS A 62 -5.76 -13.25 0.27
N GLY A 63 -4.94 -12.50 -0.46
CA GLY A 63 -4.24 -12.98 -1.66
C GLY A 63 -5.17 -13.36 -2.81
N GLY A 64 -4.61 -14.12 -3.80
CA GLY A 64 -5.41 -14.64 -4.89
C GLY A 64 -6.09 -13.58 -5.77
N GLY A 65 -5.58 -12.35 -5.78
CA GLY A 65 -6.23 -11.24 -6.49
C GLY A 65 -7.47 -10.70 -5.77
N TYR A 66 -7.63 -10.94 -4.46
CA TYR A 66 -8.74 -10.39 -3.70
C TYR A 66 -8.79 -8.87 -3.85
N ALA A 67 -9.96 -8.36 -4.12
CA ALA A 67 -10.27 -6.94 -4.19
C ALA A 67 -11.64 -6.68 -3.55
N ASN A 68 -11.85 -5.47 -3.06
CA ASN A 68 -13.13 -5.03 -2.54
C ASN A 68 -13.49 -3.64 -3.11
N THR A 69 -14.67 -3.15 -2.75
CA THR A 69 -15.19 -1.84 -3.15
C THR A 69 -15.28 -0.85 -2.00
N ILE A 70 -14.63 -1.16 -0.87
CA ILE A 70 -14.59 -0.28 0.29
C ILE A 70 -13.77 0.96 -0.08
N HIS A 71 -14.29 2.13 0.26
CA HIS A 71 -13.58 3.38 0.04
C HIS A 71 -12.45 3.53 1.08
N TYR A 72 -11.22 3.56 0.60
CA TYR A 72 -10.03 3.81 1.40
C TYR A 72 -9.38 5.13 0.99
N THR A 73 -8.66 5.72 1.92
CA THR A 73 -7.88 6.94 1.73
C THR A 73 -6.47 6.76 2.29
N HIS A 74 -5.60 7.75 2.13
CA HIS A 74 -4.30 7.75 2.82
C HIS A 74 -4.45 7.68 4.35
N SER A 75 -5.53 8.27 4.89
CA SER A 75 -5.85 8.17 6.32
C SER A 75 -6.20 6.73 6.74
N SER A 76 -6.75 5.91 5.82
CA SER A 76 -6.97 4.47 6.04
C SER A 76 -5.66 3.72 6.21
N LEU A 77 -4.68 4.02 5.36
CA LEU A 77 -3.34 3.44 5.47
C LEU A 77 -2.64 3.90 6.77
N LEU A 78 -2.72 5.18 7.09
CA LEU A 78 -2.17 5.72 8.34
C LEU A 78 -2.77 5.02 9.56
N ARG A 79 -4.10 4.89 9.61
CA ARG A 79 -4.80 4.16 10.67
C ARG A 79 -4.30 2.73 10.79
N THR A 80 -4.24 2.02 9.69
CA THR A 80 -3.74 0.64 9.65
C THR A 80 -2.34 0.53 10.23
N LEU A 81 -1.43 1.42 9.84
CA LEU A 81 -0.06 1.45 10.37
C LEU A 81 -0.04 1.73 11.87
N GLN A 82 -0.86 2.68 12.35
CA GLN A 82 -0.94 2.97 13.77
C GLN A 82 -1.46 1.77 14.59
N GLU A 83 -2.47 1.08 14.09
CA GLU A 83 -3.04 -0.12 14.73
C GLU A 83 -2.02 -1.27 14.76
N VAL A 84 -1.35 -1.55 13.63
CA VAL A 84 -0.29 -2.57 13.54
C VAL A 84 0.85 -2.32 14.54
N PHE A 85 1.24 -1.07 14.74
CA PHE A 85 2.31 -0.70 15.66
C PHE A 85 1.85 -0.31 17.06
N GLY A 86 0.56 -0.42 17.36
CA GLY A 86 -0.02 -0.07 18.65
C GLY A 86 0.14 1.42 19.02
N VAL A 87 0.19 2.30 18.04
CA VAL A 87 0.39 3.75 18.23
C VAL A 87 -0.95 4.41 18.52
N SER A 88 -1.03 5.09 19.66
CA SER A 88 -2.22 5.85 20.07
C SER A 88 -1.84 7.18 20.72
N PRO A 89 -2.71 8.21 20.69
CA PRO A 89 -4.01 8.23 19.98
C PRO A 89 -3.84 8.21 18.46
N LEU A 90 -4.89 7.81 17.73
CA LEU A 90 -4.92 7.89 16.27
C LEU A 90 -4.82 9.35 15.82
N LEU A 91 -4.04 9.62 14.80
CA LEU A 91 -3.70 10.96 14.34
C LEU A 91 -4.71 11.48 13.30
N GLY A 92 -5.17 12.71 13.49
CA GLY A 92 -5.97 13.42 12.49
C GLY A 92 -7.14 12.59 11.98
N ASP A 93 -7.30 12.55 10.66
CA ASP A 93 -8.40 11.85 9.98
C ASP A 93 -8.32 10.32 10.11
N ALA A 94 -7.16 9.76 10.50
CA ALA A 94 -7.04 8.33 10.76
C ALA A 94 -8.03 7.85 11.83
N ALA A 95 -8.38 8.70 12.79
CA ALA A 95 -9.35 8.40 13.83
C ALA A 95 -10.76 8.06 13.29
N GLN A 96 -11.11 8.56 12.11
CA GLN A 96 -12.42 8.36 11.47
C GLN A 96 -12.34 7.49 10.21
N ALA A 97 -11.13 7.18 9.74
CA ALA A 97 -10.94 6.39 8.53
C ALA A 97 -11.28 4.90 8.76
N THR A 98 -11.68 4.22 7.72
CA THR A 98 -11.78 2.75 7.71
C THR A 98 -10.37 2.19 7.55
N ASP A 99 -9.95 1.27 8.41
CA ASP A 99 -8.67 0.56 8.26
C ASP A 99 -8.68 -0.43 7.09
N LEU A 100 -7.53 -1.02 6.81
CA LEU A 100 -7.36 -2.00 5.72
C LEU A 100 -7.55 -3.46 6.18
N SER A 101 -8.13 -3.70 7.35
CA SER A 101 -8.26 -5.04 7.93
C SER A 101 -8.97 -6.04 7.01
N ASP A 102 -9.94 -5.56 6.21
CA ASP A 102 -10.63 -6.42 5.24
C ASP A 102 -9.71 -7.03 4.17
N LEU A 103 -8.53 -6.50 3.94
CA LEU A 103 -7.58 -7.06 2.97
C LEU A 103 -6.78 -8.25 3.53
N PHE A 104 -6.91 -8.55 4.80
CA PHE A 104 -6.14 -9.58 5.51
C PHE A 104 -7.02 -10.76 5.95
N LYS A 105 -6.42 -11.94 6.07
CA LYS A 105 -7.03 -13.12 6.71
C LYS A 105 -6.99 -12.99 8.21
N THR A 106 -5.85 -12.50 8.70
CA THR A 106 -5.61 -12.18 10.10
C THR A 106 -5.04 -10.77 10.15
N PHE A 107 -5.68 -9.91 10.91
CA PHE A 107 -5.23 -8.53 11.12
C PHE A 107 -4.73 -8.42 12.57
N PRO A 108 -3.56 -7.76 12.80
CA PRO A 108 -2.97 -7.64 14.12
C PRO A 108 -3.83 -6.87 15.11
#